data_0761f958f6087e2c1ba83af7ea4497b2
#
_entry.id   0761f958f6087e2c1ba83af7ea4497b2
#
_cell.length_a   1.000
_cell.length_b   1.000
_cell.length_c   1.000
_cell.angle_alpha   90.00
_cell.angle_beta   90.00
_cell.angle_gamma   90.00
#
_symmetry.space_group_name_H-M   'P 1'
#
loop_
_entity.id
_entity.type
_entity.pdbx_description
1 polymer ?
#
loop_
_entity_poly.entity_id
_entity_poly.type
_entity_poly.pdbx_seq_one_letter_code
_entity_poly.pdbx_strand_id
1 'polypeptide(L)'
;MRSLAGRIEIPRLRISAIVKEGVDERTLDLAAGHIPNTALPGQTGNIGVAAHRDTLFRNLKDVRRDDQITLTTLDGEYVYRVVSFKVVKPAEVSVLDPSPDEKTLTLVTCYPFYFVGNAPKRFIVRALQVF
;
A
#
# COMPACT_ATOMS: atom_id res chain seq x y z
N MET A 1 12.14 14.97 -11.80
CA MET A 1 11.54 13.80 -11.15
C MET A 1 10.70 14.21 -9.96
N ARG A 2 9.55 13.61 -9.80
CA ARG A 2 8.71 13.91 -8.66
C ARG A 2 8.96 12.98 -7.50
N SER A 3 9.04 13.54 -6.31
CA SER A 3 9.13 12.75 -5.09
C SER A 3 7.75 12.44 -4.51
N LEU A 4 6.69 13.10 -5.01
CA LEU A 4 5.33 12.94 -4.52
C LEU A 4 4.51 12.15 -5.53
N ALA A 5 3.99 11.00 -5.11
CA ALA A 5 3.14 10.18 -5.97
C ALA A 5 1.65 10.48 -5.79
N GLY A 6 1.23 10.96 -4.61
CA GLY A 6 -0.17 11.31 -4.39
C GLY A 6 -0.61 11.15 -2.94
N ARG A 7 -1.86 10.78 -2.77
CA ARG A 7 -2.46 10.54 -1.46
C ARG A 7 -3.25 9.25 -1.49
N ILE A 8 -3.14 8.47 -0.42
CA ILE A 8 -3.93 7.26 -0.25
C ILE A 8 -4.96 7.48 0.85
N GLU A 9 -6.19 7.04 0.61
CA GLU A 9 -7.26 7.14 1.59
C GLU A 9 -8.06 5.85 1.66
N ILE A 10 -8.31 5.38 2.89
CA ILE A 10 -9.19 4.24 3.16
C ILE A 10 -10.19 4.72 4.20
N PRO A 11 -11.31 5.32 3.77
CA PRO A 11 -12.24 6.03 4.68
C PRO A 11 -12.74 5.19 5.85
N ARG A 12 -13.14 3.95 5.60
CA ARG A 12 -13.67 3.09 6.67
C ARG A 12 -12.64 2.87 7.80
N LEU A 13 -11.37 2.83 7.43
CA LEU A 13 -10.29 2.60 8.38
C LEU A 13 -9.68 3.90 8.90
N ARG A 14 -10.18 5.05 8.45
CA ARG A 14 -9.64 6.37 8.81
C ARG A 14 -8.16 6.50 8.47
N ILE A 15 -7.76 5.90 7.37
CA ILE A 15 -6.40 6.04 6.86
C ILE A 15 -6.40 7.13 5.80
N SER A 16 -5.50 8.09 5.95
CA SER A 16 -5.27 9.14 4.97
C SER A 16 -3.81 9.55 5.07
N ALA A 17 -3.07 9.40 3.99
CA ALA A 17 -1.64 9.64 4.02
C ALA A 17 -1.14 10.12 2.66
N ILE A 18 -0.07 10.93 2.71
CA ILE A 18 0.66 11.30 1.50
C ILE A 18 1.50 10.09 1.08
N VAL A 19 1.55 9.84 -0.23
CA VAL A 19 2.38 8.79 -0.80
C VAL A 19 3.52 9.46 -1.56
N LYS A 20 4.76 9.17 -1.14
CA LYS A 20 5.96 9.66 -1.80
C LYS A 20 6.64 8.53 -2.56
N GLU A 21 7.51 8.87 -3.48
CA GLU A 21 8.30 7.88 -4.18
C GLU A 21 9.39 7.33 -3.25
N GLY A 22 9.51 6.00 -3.19
CA GLY A 22 10.55 5.34 -2.42
C GLY A 22 10.08 4.81 -1.08
N VAL A 23 10.87 3.90 -0.53
CA VAL A 23 10.56 3.24 0.74
C VAL A 23 11.74 3.29 1.69
N ASP A 24 12.63 4.25 1.52
CA ASP A 24 13.73 4.42 2.47
C ASP A 24 13.17 4.89 3.82
N GLU A 25 13.98 4.75 4.85
CA GLU A 25 13.54 5.03 6.21
C GLU A 25 13.06 6.47 6.36
N ARG A 26 13.75 7.41 5.73
CA ARG A 26 13.39 8.82 5.81
C ARG A 26 12.01 9.11 5.21
N THR A 27 11.71 8.49 4.07
CA THR A 27 10.39 8.62 3.43
C THR A 27 9.31 8.05 4.32
N LEU A 28 9.52 6.85 4.86
CA LEU A 28 8.52 6.15 5.65
C LEU A 28 8.29 6.78 7.03
N ASP A 29 9.24 7.60 7.51
CA ASP A 29 9.02 8.34 8.75
C ASP A 29 7.99 9.45 8.58
N LEU A 30 7.76 9.92 7.36
CA LEU A 30 6.90 11.07 7.07
C LEU A 30 5.65 10.72 6.28
N ALA A 31 5.66 9.60 5.55
CA ALA A 31 4.62 9.32 4.57
C ALA A 31 4.55 7.83 4.28
N ALA A 32 3.55 7.42 3.51
CA ALA A 32 3.56 6.13 2.84
C ALA A 32 4.51 6.24 1.65
N GLY A 33 5.05 5.13 1.19
CA GLY A 33 6.01 5.12 0.11
C GLY A 33 5.59 4.23 -1.05
N HIS A 34 5.70 4.77 -2.27
CA HIS A 34 5.55 3.96 -3.47
C HIS A 34 6.81 3.11 -3.64
N ILE A 35 6.64 1.79 -3.76
CA ILE A 35 7.76 0.87 -3.88
C ILE A 35 8.34 0.99 -5.28
N PRO A 36 9.65 1.29 -5.42
CA PRO A 36 10.28 1.45 -6.73
C PRO A 36 10.09 0.22 -7.62
N ASN A 37 10.00 0.45 -8.91
CA ASN A 37 9.86 -0.60 -9.93
C ASN A 37 8.50 -1.29 -9.93
N THR A 38 7.55 -0.84 -9.11
CA THR A 38 6.16 -1.29 -9.22
C THR A 38 5.39 -0.30 -10.10
N ALA A 39 4.18 -0.67 -10.52
CA ALA A 39 3.38 0.17 -11.40
C ALA A 39 3.00 1.49 -10.72
N LEU A 40 2.59 2.46 -11.51
CA LEU A 40 2.07 3.74 -11.01
C LEU A 40 0.54 3.74 -11.05
N PRO A 41 -0.11 4.60 -10.24
CA PRO A 41 -1.58 4.65 -10.22
C PRO A 41 -2.16 4.83 -11.63
N GLY A 42 -3.19 4.04 -11.91
CA GLY A 42 -3.85 4.05 -13.21
C GLY A 42 -3.23 3.16 -14.27
N GLN A 43 -2.02 2.66 -14.04
CA GLN A 43 -1.36 1.75 -14.98
C GLN A 43 -1.81 0.31 -14.74
N THR A 44 -1.79 -0.49 -15.80
CA THR A 44 -1.90 -1.93 -15.67
C THR A 44 -0.63 -2.42 -14.96
N GLY A 45 -0.82 -3.31 -14.01
CA GLY A 45 0.28 -3.83 -13.23
C GLY A 45 -0.02 -3.80 -11.75
N ASN A 46 1.00 -4.08 -10.95
CA ASN A 46 0.87 -4.16 -9.50
C ASN A 46 1.58 -2.96 -8.86
N ILE A 47 0.80 -2.07 -8.25
CA ILE A 47 1.33 -0.90 -7.55
C ILE A 47 1.67 -1.33 -6.14
N GLY A 48 2.89 -1.08 -5.69
CA GLY A 48 3.28 -1.36 -4.31
C GLY A 48 3.34 -0.09 -3.47
N VAL A 49 2.69 -0.09 -2.32
CA VAL A 49 2.73 1.03 -1.36
C VAL A 49 3.00 0.47 0.02
N ALA A 50 4.00 1.02 0.69
CA ALA A 50 4.38 0.60 2.03
C ALA A 50 4.24 1.74 3.03
N ALA A 51 3.99 1.39 4.29
CA ALA A 51 4.00 2.36 5.38
C ALA A 51 4.21 1.62 6.71
N HIS A 52 4.56 2.37 7.75
CA HIS A 52 4.78 1.79 9.06
C HIS A 52 3.48 1.31 9.69
N ARG A 53 3.55 0.17 10.39
CA ARG A 53 2.40 -0.46 11.06
C ARG A 53 1.88 0.33 12.26
N ASP A 54 2.74 1.12 12.87
CA ASP A 54 2.42 1.84 14.10
C ASP A 54 2.06 3.30 13.84
N THR A 55 2.01 3.71 12.60
CA THR A 55 1.63 5.07 12.23
C THR A 55 0.54 5.04 11.15
N LEU A 56 0.92 5.30 9.90
CA LEU A 56 -0.05 5.52 8.82
C LEU A 56 -0.89 4.29 8.49
N PHE A 57 -0.33 3.09 8.60
CA PHE A 57 -1.05 1.85 8.28
C PHE A 57 -1.49 1.07 9.52
N ARG A 58 -1.50 1.71 10.69
CA ARG A 58 -1.90 1.05 11.92
C ARG A 58 -3.30 0.44 11.82
N ASN A 59 -4.24 1.15 11.24
CA ASN A 59 -5.62 0.68 11.17
C ASN A 59 -5.86 -0.37 10.10
N LEU A 60 -4.84 -0.73 9.31
CA LEU A 60 -4.97 -1.84 8.37
C LEU A 60 -5.29 -3.16 9.06
N LYS A 61 -5.02 -3.26 10.36
CA LYS A 61 -5.38 -4.46 11.13
C LYS A 61 -6.86 -4.79 11.06
N ASP A 62 -7.70 -3.80 10.75
CA ASP A 62 -9.15 -3.95 10.67
C ASP A 62 -9.68 -4.04 9.24
N VAL A 63 -8.79 -4.26 8.27
CA VAL A 63 -9.19 -4.32 6.87
C VAL A 63 -10.15 -5.46 6.60
N ARG A 64 -11.06 -5.23 5.65
CA ARG A 64 -12.03 -6.24 5.21
C ARG A 64 -12.10 -6.27 3.69
N ARG A 65 -12.56 -7.38 3.16
CA ARG A 65 -12.85 -7.45 1.74
C ARG A 65 -13.85 -6.37 1.38
N ASP A 66 -13.71 -5.84 0.18
CA ASP A 66 -14.54 -4.76 -0.37
C ASP A 66 -14.30 -3.38 0.23
N ASP A 67 -13.35 -3.23 1.14
CA ASP A 67 -12.94 -1.90 1.59
C ASP A 67 -12.44 -1.10 0.39
N GLN A 68 -12.84 0.17 0.34
CA GLN A 68 -12.45 1.06 -0.74
C GLN A 68 -11.15 1.77 -0.41
N ILE A 69 -10.23 1.78 -1.37
CA ILE A 69 -8.97 2.50 -1.29
C ILE A 69 -8.92 3.49 -2.45
N THR A 70 -8.69 4.75 -2.15
CA THR A 70 -8.56 5.78 -3.19
C THR A 70 -7.13 6.28 -3.25
N LEU A 71 -6.56 6.27 -4.46
CA LEU A 71 -5.27 6.91 -4.73
C LEU A 71 -5.55 8.14 -5.56
N THR A 72 -5.19 9.31 -5.04
CA THR A 72 -5.36 10.58 -5.74
C THR A 72 -3.98 11.08 -6.19
N THR A 73 -3.87 11.41 -7.47
CA THR A 73 -2.64 11.96 -8.05
C THR A 73 -2.98 13.25 -8.79
N LEU A 74 -1.98 13.87 -9.37
CA LEU A 74 -2.22 15.05 -10.22
C LEU A 74 -3.05 14.71 -11.45
N ASP A 75 -3.08 13.44 -11.85
CA ASP A 75 -3.81 13.00 -13.03
C ASP A 75 -5.24 12.56 -12.72
N GLY A 76 -5.63 12.49 -11.45
CA GLY A 76 -6.98 12.12 -11.07
C GLY A 76 -7.04 11.16 -9.90
N GLU A 77 -8.22 10.61 -9.69
CA GLU A 77 -8.48 9.63 -8.64
C GLU A 77 -8.61 8.23 -9.22
N TYR A 78 -8.06 7.27 -8.50
CA TYR A 78 -8.13 5.86 -8.86
C TYR A 78 -8.66 5.09 -7.66
N VAL A 79 -9.77 4.38 -7.85
CA VAL A 79 -10.45 3.67 -6.77
C VAL A 79 -10.22 2.18 -6.89
N TYR A 80 -9.84 1.57 -5.78
CA TYR A 80 -9.55 0.13 -5.69
C TYR A 80 -10.44 -0.49 -4.62
N ARG A 81 -10.70 -1.78 -4.76
CA ARG A 81 -11.47 -2.53 -3.77
C ARG A 81 -10.65 -3.72 -3.29
N VAL A 82 -10.58 -3.88 -1.97
CA VAL A 82 -9.82 -4.96 -1.35
C VAL A 82 -10.41 -6.31 -1.73
N VAL A 83 -9.55 -7.20 -2.24
CA VAL A 83 -9.97 -8.56 -2.60
C VAL A 83 -9.36 -9.62 -1.69
N SER A 84 -8.22 -9.34 -1.07
CA SER A 84 -7.60 -10.30 -0.15
C SER A 84 -6.60 -9.61 0.76
N PHE A 85 -6.24 -10.29 1.85
CA PHE A 85 -5.15 -9.86 2.72
C PHE A 85 -4.55 -11.11 3.36
N LYS A 86 -3.25 -11.05 3.67
CA LYS A 86 -2.54 -12.19 4.26
C LYS A 86 -1.27 -11.74 4.95
N VAL A 87 -0.70 -12.66 5.74
CA VAL A 87 0.57 -12.46 6.43
C VAL A 87 1.63 -13.28 5.70
N VAL A 88 2.77 -12.68 5.39
CA VAL A 88 3.86 -13.36 4.69
C VAL A 88 5.19 -13.08 5.39
N LYS A 89 6.21 -13.84 5.02
CA LYS A 89 7.58 -13.61 5.48
C LYS A 89 8.16 -12.38 4.77
N PRO A 90 9.12 -11.66 5.37
CA PRO A 90 9.73 -10.49 4.73
C PRO A 90 10.35 -10.79 3.37
N ALA A 91 10.86 -12.02 3.19
CA ALA A 91 11.49 -12.40 1.93
C ALA A 91 10.51 -12.77 0.82
N GLU A 92 9.22 -12.75 1.11
CA GLU A 92 8.17 -13.13 0.14
C GLU A 92 7.91 -11.97 -0.84
N VAL A 93 8.87 -11.68 -1.69
CA VAL A 93 8.78 -10.53 -2.60
C VAL A 93 7.84 -10.77 -3.78
N SER A 94 7.37 -12.00 -3.98
CA SER A 94 6.42 -12.32 -5.05
C SER A 94 5.10 -11.57 -4.93
N VAL A 95 4.75 -11.05 -3.74
CA VAL A 95 3.56 -10.22 -3.57
C VAL A 95 3.63 -8.95 -4.40
N LEU A 96 4.83 -8.55 -4.84
CA LEU A 96 5.04 -7.37 -5.66
C LEU A 96 5.24 -7.70 -7.14
N ASP A 97 5.11 -8.96 -7.53
CA ASP A 97 5.26 -9.36 -8.92
C ASP A 97 4.25 -8.62 -9.81
N PRO A 98 4.62 -8.33 -11.06
CA PRO A 98 3.73 -7.64 -11.97
C PRO A 98 2.41 -8.39 -12.18
N SER A 99 1.34 -7.64 -12.40
CA SER A 99 0.05 -8.19 -12.80
C SER A 99 -0.16 -7.79 -14.25
N PRO A 100 0.10 -8.69 -15.22
CA PRO A 100 0.14 -8.29 -16.63
C PRO A 100 -1.18 -7.82 -17.21
N ASP A 101 -2.29 -8.31 -16.67
CA ASP A 101 -3.62 -8.02 -17.24
C ASP A 101 -4.54 -7.26 -16.31
N GLU A 102 -4.07 -6.89 -15.12
CA GLU A 102 -4.94 -6.27 -14.12
C GLU A 102 -4.31 -5.02 -13.54
N LYS A 103 -5.15 -4.12 -13.04
CA LYS A 103 -4.69 -2.94 -12.31
C LYS A 103 -4.83 -3.24 -10.83
N THR A 104 -3.72 -3.65 -10.22
CA THR A 104 -3.67 -4.16 -8.85
C THR A 104 -2.93 -3.18 -7.94
N LEU A 105 -3.38 -3.09 -6.70
CA LEU A 105 -2.70 -2.33 -5.65
C LEU A 105 -2.35 -3.29 -4.52
N THR A 106 -1.09 -3.26 -4.07
CA THR A 106 -0.61 -4.06 -2.95
C THR A 106 -0.10 -3.13 -1.86
N LEU A 107 -0.71 -3.22 -0.68
CA LEU A 107 -0.24 -2.47 0.49
C LEU A 107 0.61 -3.39 1.36
N VAL A 108 1.72 -2.88 1.85
CA VAL A 108 2.68 -3.65 2.65
C VAL A 108 2.96 -2.92 3.95
N THR A 109 2.84 -3.62 5.07
CA THR A 109 3.27 -3.10 6.37
C THR A 109 3.83 -4.24 7.21
N CYS A 110 4.49 -3.91 8.31
CA CYS A 110 5.05 -4.91 9.21
C CYS A 110 3.96 -5.59 10.04
N TYR A 111 4.21 -6.79 10.50
CA TYR A 111 3.26 -7.58 11.28
C TYR A 111 4.03 -8.40 12.33
N PRO A 112 3.55 -8.58 13.55
CA PRO A 112 2.25 -8.10 14.08
C PRO A 112 2.22 -6.59 14.31
N PHE A 113 1.02 -6.01 14.32
CA PHE A 113 0.85 -4.57 14.48
C PHE A 113 1.34 -4.04 15.83
N TYR A 114 1.30 -4.85 16.86
CA TYR A 114 1.69 -4.44 18.22
C TYR A 114 3.04 -5.01 18.65
N PHE A 115 3.81 -5.53 17.69
CA PHE A 115 5.11 -6.10 17.99
C PHE A 115 6.12 -4.98 18.32
N VAL A 116 6.92 -5.18 19.38
CA VAL A 116 7.96 -4.23 19.75
C VAL A 116 9.27 -4.64 19.07
N GLY A 117 9.89 -3.70 18.37
CA GLY A 117 11.14 -3.96 17.64
C GLY A 117 10.89 -4.35 16.18
N ASN A 118 11.84 -5.02 15.57
CA ASN A 118 11.73 -5.45 14.16
C ASN A 118 10.70 -6.55 14.03
N ALA A 119 9.63 -6.27 13.32
CA ALA A 119 8.56 -7.24 13.15
C ALA A 119 9.01 -8.41 12.26
N PRO A 120 8.66 -9.65 12.64
CA PRO A 120 9.13 -10.84 11.93
C PRO A 120 8.40 -11.11 10.61
N LYS A 121 7.27 -10.47 10.37
CA LYS A 121 6.45 -10.75 9.18
C LYS A 121 5.94 -9.48 8.54
N ARG A 122 5.25 -9.65 7.41
CA ARG A 122 4.61 -8.54 6.69
C ARG A 122 3.14 -8.82 6.51
N PHE A 123 2.33 -7.78 6.63
CA PHE A 123 0.89 -7.84 6.38
C PHE A 123 0.65 -7.25 4.99
N ILE A 124 -0.03 -8.01 4.14
CA ILE A 124 -0.24 -7.68 2.73
C ILE A 124 -1.73 -7.51 2.47
N VAL A 125 -2.10 -6.38 1.86
CA VAL A 125 -3.47 -6.14 1.41
C VAL A 125 -3.44 -6.00 -0.10
N ARG A 126 -4.28 -6.74 -0.80
CA ARG A 126 -4.38 -6.67 -2.25
C ARG A 126 -5.75 -6.17 -2.67
N ALA A 127 -5.75 -5.24 -3.64
CA ALA A 127 -6.96 -4.64 -4.14
C ALA A 127 -6.91 -4.53 -5.66
N LEU A 128 -8.08 -4.50 -6.29
CA LEU A 128 -8.22 -4.33 -7.73
C LEU A 128 -8.91 -3.01 -8.03
N GLN A 129 -8.45 -2.34 -9.09
CA GLN A 129 -9.03 -1.06 -9.49
C GLN A 129 -10.44 -1.27 -10.00
N VAL A 130 -11.37 -0.45 -9.53
CA VAL A 130 -12.79 -0.52 -9.93
C VAL A 130 -13.20 0.67 -10.78
N PHE A 131 -12.53 1.81 -10.66
CA PHE A 131 -12.61 2.92 -11.60
C PHE A 131 -11.51 3.93 -11.45
#